data_9ad3f882a7aadcd4593d852c7b4572aa
#
_entry.id   9ad3f882a7aadcd4593d852c7b4572aa
#
_cell.length_a   1.000
_cell.length_b   1.000
_cell.length_c   1.000
_cell.angle_alpha   90.00
_cell.angle_beta   90.00
_cell.angle_gamma   90.00
#
_symmetry.space_group_name_H-M   'P 1'
#
loop_
_entity.id
_entity.type
_entity.pdbx_description
1 polymer ?
#
loop_
_entity_poly.entity_id
_entity_poly.type
_entity_poly.pdbx_seq_one_letter_code
_entity_poly.pdbx_strand_id
1 'polypeptide(L)'
;MAGRFARGGRLLAFGDGLAAEDAAHVVVEFAHPVIVGKRALPAMRLADPATLPLFAEPDDIALAISPGGDDPRVTAALTAAAEAGLLTVALVGPTRAPDGVDHVVAVASDDARIVREAHVTAYHVLWELVHVFLEARVV
;
A
#
# COMPACT_ATOMS: atom_id res chain seq x y z
N MET A 1 6.36 -7.18 -2.89
CA MET A 1 5.70 -6.38 -3.95
C MET A 1 6.24 -6.73 -5.34
N ALA A 2 7.53 -6.59 -5.65
CA ALA A 2 8.07 -6.84 -7.00
C ALA A 2 7.66 -8.20 -7.59
N GLY A 3 7.74 -9.28 -6.83
CA GLY A 3 7.29 -10.60 -7.26
C GLY A 3 5.80 -10.70 -7.60
N ARG A 4 4.94 -9.94 -6.90
CA ARG A 4 3.51 -9.87 -7.24
C ARG A 4 3.30 -9.15 -8.57
N PHE A 5 3.93 -8.00 -8.78
CA PHE A 5 3.89 -7.29 -10.06
C PHE A 5 4.46 -8.14 -11.22
N ALA A 6 5.51 -8.91 -10.98
CA ALA A 6 6.09 -9.80 -12.00
C ALA A 6 5.11 -10.88 -12.45
N ARG A 7 4.20 -11.32 -11.59
CA ARG A 7 3.13 -12.29 -11.92
C ARG A 7 1.84 -11.65 -12.43
N GLY A 8 1.81 -10.32 -12.59
CA GLY A 8 0.66 -9.60 -13.12
C GLY A 8 -0.27 -9.01 -12.05
N GLY A 9 0.09 -9.10 -10.77
CA GLY A 9 -0.66 -8.49 -9.68
C GLY A 9 -0.69 -6.97 -9.76
N ARG A 10 -1.68 -6.37 -9.10
CA ARG A 10 -1.94 -4.93 -9.05
C ARG A 10 -1.78 -4.42 -7.63
N LEU A 11 -1.52 -3.13 -7.49
CA LEU A 11 -1.57 -2.43 -6.20
C LEU A 11 -2.96 -1.88 -5.95
N LEU A 12 -3.60 -2.33 -4.88
CA LEU A 12 -4.86 -1.77 -4.37
C LEU A 12 -4.52 -0.93 -3.14
N ALA A 13 -4.55 0.39 -3.29
CA ALA A 13 -4.20 1.33 -2.22
C ALA A 13 -5.46 1.98 -1.63
N PHE A 14 -5.51 2.10 -0.32
CA PHE A 14 -6.61 2.72 0.41
C PHE A 14 -6.14 3.30 1.74
N GLY A 15 -6.92 4.22 2.29
CA GLY A 15 -6.61 4.89 3.54
C GLY A 15 -7.83 5.58 4.13
N ASP A 16 -7.69 6.06 5.36
CA ASP A 16 -8.71 6.80 6.08
C ASP A 16 -8.48 8.31 6.00
N GLY A 17 -9.54 9.10 6.11
CA GLY A 17 -9.47 10.56 6.18
C GLY A 17 -8.50 11.16 5.15
N LEU A 18 -7.51 11.91 5.61
CA LEU A 18 -6.49 12.53 4.75
C LEU A 18 -5.53 11.49 4.12
N ALA A 19 -5.41 10.30 4.69
CA ALA A 19 -4.59 9.23 4.11
C ALA A 19 -5.19 8.66 2.82
N ALA A 20 -6.47 8.92 2.54
CA ALA A 20 -7.06 8.60 1.24
C ALA A 20 -6.38 9.38 0.10
N GLU A 21 -5.89 10.59 0.36
CA GLU A 21 -5.12 11.38 -0.61
C GLU A 21 -3.70 10.81 -0.77
N ASP A 22 -3.09 10.34 0.31
CA ASP A 22 -1.80 9.66 0.26
C ASP A 22 -1.91 8.34 -0.54
N ALA A 23 -3.01 7.60 -0.39
CA ALA A 23 -3.29 6.42 -1.21
C ALA A 23 -3.45 6.75 -2.70
N ALA A 24 -4.08 7.89 -3.02
CA ALA A 24 -4.17 8.38 -4.40
C ALA A 24 -2.79 8.73 -4.96
N HIS A 25 -1.94 9.37 -4.16
CA HIS A 25 -0.56 9.71 -4.56
C HIS A 25 0.28 8.45 -4.84
N VAL A 26 0.23 7.46 -3.95
CA VAL A 26 0.89 6.17 -4.19
C VAL A 26 0.48 5.57 -5.54
N VAL A 27 -0.80 5.57 -5.85
CA VAL A 27 -1.30 5.04 -7.13
C VAL A 27 -0.71 5.80 -8.32
N VAL A 28 -0.61 7.12 -8.24
CA VAL A 28 0.01 7.94 -9.30
C VAL A 28 1.47 7.57 -9.47
N GLU A 29 2.24 7.43 -8.39
CA GLU A 29 3.66 7.06 -8.45
C GLU A 29 3.89 5.71 -9.14
N PHE A 30 3.06 4.71 -8.84
CA PHE A 30 3.18 3.38 -9.45
C PHE A 30 2.67 3.35 -10.90
N ALA A 31 1.52 3.99 -11.19
CA ALA A 31 0.89 3.96 -12.51
C ALA A 31 1.52 4.93 -13.52
N HIS A 32 2.10 6.04 -13.05
CA HIS A 32 2.66 7.10 -13.89
C HIS A 32 4.04 7.53 -13.42
N PRO A 33 5.06 6.66 -13.49
CA PRO A 33 6.38 6.98 -13.00
C PRO A 33 6.95 8.22 -13.68
N VAL A 34 7.44 9.18 -12.87
CA VAL A 34 8.02 10.43 -13.38
C VAL A 34 9.46 10.26 -13.87
N ILE A 35 10.11 9.15 -13.53
CA ILE A 35 11.48 8.85 -13.94
C ILE A 35 11.44 8.15 -15.30
N VAL A 36 12.10 8.75 -16.28
CA VAL A 36 12.22 8.21 -17.64
C VAL A 36 12.83 6.79 -17.61
N GLY A 37 12.20 5.87 -18.32
CA GLY A 37 12.64 4.47 -18.41
C GLY A 37 12.08 3.55 -17.32
N LYS A 38 11.40 4.07 -16.30
CA LYS A 38 10.70 3.23 -15.32
C LYS A 38 9.38 2.72 -15.87
N ARG A 39 9.11 1.45 -15.61
CA ARG A 39 7.89 0.78 -16.05
C ARG A 39 6.67 1.27 -15.24
N ALA A 40 5.58 1.60 -15.91
CA ALA A 40 4.29 1.78 -15.26
C ALA A 40 3.81 0.45 -14.65
N LEU A 41 3.39 0.48 -13.40
CA LEU A 41 2.90 -0.68 -12.67
C LEU A 41 1.40 -0.50 -12.38
N PRO A 42 0.58 -1.55 -12.57
CA PRO A 42 -0.85 -1.42 -12.38
C PRO A 42 -1.19 -1.12 -10.92
N ALA A 43 -1.86 0.00 -10.70
CA ALA A 43 -2.24 0.45 -9.38
C ALA A 43 -3.64 1.11 -9.42
N MET A 44 -4.41 0.92 -8.36
CA MET A 44 -5.76 1.45 -8.22
C MET A 44 -6.01 1.91 -6.79
N ARG A 45 -6.63 3.08 -6.63
CA ARG A 45 -7.13 3.54 -5.34
C ARG A 45 -8.53 3.01 -5.09
N LEU A 46 -8.76 2.43 -3.93
CA LEU A 46 -10.09 2.13 -3.44
C LEU A 46 -10.61 3.33 -2.63
N ALA A 47 -11.63 4.00 -3.14
CA ALA A 47 -12.25 5.13 -2.46
C ALA A 47 -12.98 4.69 -1.17
N ASP A 48 -13.53 3.51 -1.18
CA ASP A 48 -14.08 2.83 -0.01
C ASP A 48 -13.33 1.50 0.18
N PRO A 49 -12.60 1.33 1.28
CA PRO A 49 -11.88 0.08 1.57
C PRO A 49 -12.79 -1.17 1.56
N ALA A 50 -14.06 -1.03 1.89
CA ALA A 50 -15.03 -2.13 1.89
C ALA A 50 -15.24 -2.75 0.48
N THR A 51 -14.88 -2.05 -0.57
CA THR A 51 -14.98 -2.55 -1.94
C THR A 51 -13.84 -3.48 -2.34
N LEU A 52 -12.82 -3.65 -1.50
CA LEU A 52 -11.65 -4.48 -1.81
C LEU A 52 -12.03 -5.88 -2.33
N PRO A 53 -12.96 -6.63 -1.73
CA PRO A 53 -13.31 -7.98 -2.20
C PRO A 53 -13.90 -8.02 -3.62
N LEU A 54 -14.41 -6.89 -4.13
CA LEU A 54 -14.95 -6.81 -5.50
C LEU A 54 -13.87 -6.73 -6.57
N PHE A 55 -12.65 -6.34 -6.18
CA PHE A 55 -11.55 -6.11 -7.12
C PHE A 55 -10.37 -7.05 -6.91
N ALA A 56 -10.29 -7.67 -5.71
CA ALA A 56 -9.12 -8.44 -5.29
C ALA A 56 -8.90 -9.70 -6.12
N GLU A 57 -7.68 -9.87 -6.59
CA GLU A 57 -7.18 -11.09 -7.26
C GLU A 57 -6.00 -11.66 -6.45
N PRO A 58 -5.72 -12.97 -6.53
CA PRO A 58 -4.75 -13.62 -5.63
C PRO A 58 -3.33 -13.05 -5.64
N ASP A 59 -2.87 -12.50 -6.77
CA ASP A 59 -1.53 -11.90 -6.87
C ASP A 59 -1.49 -10.40 -6.56
N ASP A 60 -2.62 -9.80 -6.22
CA ASP A 60 -2.69 -8.38 -5.89
C ASP A 60 -1.98 -8.05 -4.56
N ILE A 61 -1.73 -6.78 -4.38
CA ILE A 61 -1.10 -6.17 -3.21
C ILE A 61 -2.11 -5.21 -2.58
N ALA A 62 -2.45 -5.39 -1.33
CA ALA A 62 -3.26 -4.45 -0.55
C ALA A 62 -2.33 -3.54 0.25
N LEU A 63 -2.35 -2.24 -0.03
CA LEU A 63 -1.59 -1.23 0.70
C LEU A 63 -2.54 -0.31 1.45
N ALA A 64 -2.53 -0.41 2.75
CA ALA A 64 -3.30 0.46 3.64
C ALA A 64 -2.43 1.57 4.22
N ILE A 65 -2.97 2.79 4.27
CA ILE A 65 -2.33 3.94 4.91
C ILE A 65 -3.29 4.46 5.99
N SER A 66 -2.89 4.34 7.25
CA SER A 66 -3.69 4.73 8.42
C SER A 66 -2.84 5.39 9.49
N PRO A 67 -2.54 6.70 9.36
CA PRO A 67 -1.72 7.43 10.32
C PRO A 67 -2.30 7.47 11.74
N GLY A 68 -3.63 7.49 11.86
CA GLY A 68 -4.35 7.43 13.13
C GLY A 68 -4.55 6.00 13.65
N GLY A 69 -4.59 5.03 12.75
CA GLY A 69 -4.57 3.61 13.08
C GLY A 69 -5.90 2.98 13.51
N ASP A 70 -7.01 3.71 13.50
CA ASP A 70 -8.25 3.25 14.16
C ASP A 70 -9.46 3.09 13.23
N ASP A 71 -9.35 3.33 11.92
CA ASP A 71 -10.52 3.16 11.05
C ASP A 71 -10.86 1.68 10.89
N PRO A 72 -12.05 1.22 11.40
CA PRO A 72 -12.45 -0.17 11.33
C PRO A 72 -12.64 -0.66 9.89
N ARG A 73 -12.91 0.23 8.92
CA ARG A 73 -13.05 -0.15 7.51
C ARG A 73 -11.69 -0.51 6.91
N VAL A 74 -10.63 0.22 7.26
CA VAL A 74 -9.26 -0.08 6.84
C VAL A 74 -8.82 -1.41 7.44
N THR A 75 -9.09 -1.63 8.73
CA THR A 75 -8.81 -2.89 9.42
C THR A 75 -9.53 -4.06 8.77
N ALA A 76 -10.83 -3.93 8.51
CA ALA A 76 -11.63 -4.97 7.88
C ALA A 76 -11.15 -5.30 6.45
N ALA A 77 -10.75 -4.28 5.68
CA ALA A 77 -10.22 -4.47 4.34
C ALA A 77 -8.87 -5.20 4.35
N LEU A 78 -7.96 -4.87 5.28
CA LEU A 78 -6.70 -5.60 5.44
C LEU A 78 -6.93 -7.06 5.83
N THR A 79 -7.86 -7.33 6.74
CA THR A 79 -8.23 -8.70 7.12
C THR A 79 -8.76 -9.47 5.92
N ALA A 80 -9.72 -8.90 5.18
CA ALA A 80 -10.25 -9.52 3.97
C ALA A 80 -9.19 -9.76 2.90
N ALA A 81 -8.23 -8.82 2.74
CA ALA A 81 -7.11 -8.99 1.83
C ALA A 81 -6.21 -10.17 2.22
N ALA A 82 -5.89 -10.29 3.51
CA ALA A 82 -5.10 -11.41 4.03
C ALA A 82 -5.80 -12.75 3.82
N GLU A 83 -7.10 -12.83 4.11
CA GLU A 83 -7.92 -14.03 3.90
C GLU A 83 -8.01 -14.44 2.41
N ALA A 84 -8.02 -13.45 1.52
CA ALA A 84 -8.01 -13.68 0.07
C ALA A 84 -6.62 -13.98 -0.51
N GLY A 85 -5.57 -13.99 0.32
CA GLY A 85 -4.19 -14.34 -0.10
C GLY A 85 -3.43 -13.22 -0.78
N LEU A 86 -3.90 -11.98 -0.70
CA LEU A 86 -3.15 -10.81 -1.18
C LEU A 86 -1.88 -10.60 -0.34
N LEU A 87 -0.90 -9.95 -0.94
CA LEU A 87 0.21 -9.40 -0.16
C LEU A 87 -0.28 -8.15 0.57
N THR A 88 -0.24 -8.17 1.89
CA THR A 88 -0.74 -7.07 2.72
C THR A 88 0.39 -6.21 3.26
N VAL A 89 0.27 -4.90 3.06
CA VAL A 89 1.21 -3.89 3.55
C VAL A 89 0.43 -2.81 4.28
N ALA A 90 0.84 -2.47 5.49
CA ALA A 90 0.23 -1.39 6.28
C ALA A 90 1.26 -0.33 6.66
N LEU A 91 0.96 0.93 6.34
CA LEU A 91 1.67 2.10 6.84
C LEU A 91 0.83 2.70 7.97
N VAL A 92 1.31 2.59 9.20
CA VAL A 92 0.56 2.98 10.40
C VAL A 92 1.33 3.97 11.26
N GLY A 93 0.61 4.68 12.11
CA GLY A 93 1.17 5.53 13.15
C GLY A 93 1.58 4.72 14.39
N PRO A 94 1.41 5.27 15.59
CA PRO A 94 1.79 4.60 16.83
C PRO A 94 0.89 3.41 17.19
N THR A 95 -0.22 3.25 16.50
CA THR A 95 -1.16 2.15 16.70
C THR A 95 -0.70 0.88 16.01
N ARG A 96 -1.18 -0.25 16.52
CA ARG A 96 -0.84 -1.56 15.95
C ARG A 96 -1.68 -1.86 14.71
N ALA A 97 -1.04 -2.35 13.67
CA ALA A 97 -1.76 -2.94 12.54
C ALA A 97 -2.53 -4.22 12.97
N PRO A 98 -3.60 -4.61 12.24
CA PRO A 98 -4.29 -5.87 12.49
C PRO A 98 -3.34 -7.07 12.45
N ASP A 99 -3.68 -8.13 13.17
CA ASP A 99 -2.95 -9.39 13.08
C ASP A 99 -3.09 -10.00 11.67
N GLY A 100 -2.04 -10.68 11.21
CA GLY A 100 -2.04 -11.32 9.90
C GLY A 100 -1.61 -10.44 8.72
N VAL A 101 -1.24 -9.18 8.95
CA VAL A 101 -0.65 -8.33 7.92
C VAL A 101 0.81 -8.76 7.68
N ASP A 102 1.18 -8.98 6.41
CA ASP A 102 2.51 -9.48 6.04
C ASP A 102 3.63 -8.48 6.37
N HIS A 103 3.41 -7.19 6.09
CA HIS A 103 4.40 -6.14 6.32
C HIS A 103 3.78 -4.90 6.93
N VAL A 104 4.40 -4.42 8.00
CA VAL A 104 3.97 -3.21 8.71
C VAL A 104 5.12 -2.22 8.79
N VAL A 105 4.88 -1.00 8.36
CA VAL A 105 5.75 0.15 8.59
C VAL A 105 5.08 1.05 9.61
N ALA A 106 5.55 0.99 10.84
CA ALA A 106 5.02 1.77 11.95
C ALA A 106 5.90 2.99 12.24
N VAL A 107 5.27 4.15 12.40
CA VAL A 107 5.93 5.40 12.78
C VAL A 107 5.54 5.75 14.21
N ALA A 108 6.50 5.71 15.12
CA ALA A 108 6.29 5.98 16.54
C ALA A 108 6.26 7.51 16.82
N SER A 109 5.19 8.17 16.39
CA SER A 109 4.95 9.59 16.65
C SER A 109 3.47 9.84 16.90
N ASP A 110 3.18 10.67 17.90
CA ASP A 110 1.81 11.14 18.19
C ASP A 110 1.39 12.32 17.31
N ASP A 111 2.30 12.91 16.53
CA ASP A 111 1.98 13.94 15.56
C ASP A 111 1.66 13.29 14.20
N ALA A 112 0.38 13.31 13.83
CA ALA A 112 -0.10 12.74 12.58
C ALA A 112 0.56 13.35 11.32
N ARG A 113 1.06 14.58 11.39
CA ARG A 113 1.78 15.22 10.28
C ARG A 113 3.13 14.56 10.06
N ILE A 114 3.86 14.31 11.16
CA ILE A 114 5.15 13.60 11.12
C ILE A 114 4.95 12.18 10.61
N VAL A 115 3.91 11.49 11.10
CA VAL A 115 3.55 10.15 10.62
C VAL A 115 3.31 10.15 9.12
N ARG A 116 2.52 11.10 8.59
CA ARG A 116 2.24 11.19 7.15
C ARG A 116 3.47 11.50 6.33
N GLU A 117 4.34 12.42 6.75
CA GLU A 117 5.62 12.69 6.06
C GLU A 117 6.51 11.46 5.99
N ALA A 118 6.58 10.69 7.07
CA ALA A 118 7.32 9.43 7.10
C ALA A 118 6.69 8.38 6.17
N HIS A 119 5.37 8.29 6.11
CA HIS A 119 4.66 7.40 5.18
C HIS A 119 4.92 7.79 3.72
N VAL A 120 4.92 9.10 3.38
CA VAL A 120 5.27 9.58 2.05
C VAL A 120 6.67 9.12 1.66
N THR A 121 7.64 9.28 2.55
CA THR A 121 9.00 8.78 2.33
C THR A 121 9.01 7.26 2.16
N ALA A 122 8.29 6.53 3.01
CA ALA A 122 8.26 5.07 2.98
C ALA A 122 7.73 4.53 1.64
N TYR A 123 6.62 5.05 1.12
CA TYR A 123 6.10 4.52 -0.13
C TYR A 123 6.92 4.94 -1.36
N HIS A 124 7.62 6.07 -1.34
CA HIS A 124 8.60 6.39 -2.38
C HIS A 124 9.78 5.42 -2.37
N VAL A 125 10.30 5.08 -1.19
CA VAL A 125 11.34 4.05 -1.05
C VAL A 125 10.84 2.68 -1.52
N LEU A 126 9.61 2.30 -1.16
CA LEU A 126 8.99 1.06 -1.64
C LEU A 126 8.87 1.04 -3.17
N TRP A 127 8.45 2.15 -3.77
CA TRP A 127 8.37 2.30 -5.23
C TRP A 127 9.74 2.09 -5.89
N GLU A 128 10.78 2.75 -5.36
CA GLU A 128 12.14 2.61 -5.90
C GLU A 128 12.66 1.18 -5.78
N LEU A 129 12.50 0.56 -4.61
CA LEU A 129 12.93 -0.82 -4.38
C LEU A 129 12.19 -1.81 -5.28
N VAL A 130 10.89 -1.62 -5.51
CA VAL A 130 10.12 -2.46 -6.44
C VAL A 130 10.74 -2.40 -7.84
N HIS A 131 11.08 -1.22 -8.33
CA HIS A 131 11.71 -1.07 -9.64
C HIS A 131 13.12 -1.67 -9.69
N VAL A 132 13.93 -1.46 -8.64
CA VAL A 132 15.26 -2.08 -8.55
C VAL A 132 15.16 -3.60 -8.65
N PHE A 133 14.25 -4.24 -7.92
CA PHE A 133 14.10 -5.69 -7.97
C PHE A 133 13.53 -6.20 -9.30
N LEU A 134 12.61 -5.48 -9.91
CA LEU A 134 12.09 -5.84 -11.24
C LEU A 134 13.16 -5.73 -12.33
N GLU A 135 14.00 -4.68 -12.29
CA GLU A 135 15.07 -4.46 -13.24
C GLU A 135 16.22 -5.46 -13.07
N ALA A 136 16.55 -5.78 -11.83
CA ALA A 136 17.55 -6.80 -11.50
C ALA A 136 17.09 -8.24 -11.81
N ARG A 137 15.82 -8.45 -12.19
CA ARG A 137 15.22 -9.78 -12.39
C ARG A 137 15.38 -10.71 -11.17
N VAL A 138 15.37 -10.14 -9.96
CA VAL A 138 15.48 -10.86 -8.68
C VAL A 138 14.09 -11.10 -8.10
N VAL A 139 13.19 -11.64 -8.90
CA VAL A 139 11.80 -11.89 -8.52
C VAL A 139 11.33 -13.25 -8.95
#